data_fd2825909d746feb7d902f7bc3c197f9
#
_entry.id   fd2825909d746feb7d902f7bc3c197f9
#
_cell.length_a   1.000
_cell.length_b   1.000
_cell.length_c   1.000
_cell.angle_alpha   90.00
_cell.angle_beta   90.00
_cell.angle_gamma   90.00
#
_symmetry.space_group_name_H-M   'P 1'
#
loop_
_entity.id
_entity.type
_entity.pdbx_description
1 polymer ?
#
loop_
_entity_poly.entity_id
_entity_poly.type
_entity_poly.pdbx_seq_one_letter_code
_entity_poly.pdbx_strand_id
1 'polypeptide(L)'
;MIHRDIMSPQKAIKAILVLSLVVLVGIVFTLHILPKGIAWGSACVGIKLDSSDLGTKYGMGIAVRLFGMAVLLPILSQLSDMRIDKTCFALSWLFFVYIAANLEIGSVAHTTPRLLLLMVLECIAIGFYEEILFRGVLLRQFIELFGNSHRRIICAVFASSLVFGLIHLMNFHTEVSTGAVLSQVGYSFIMGVAFSALLIRTNWNLLWCGIIHSLYDIAAGFGDFAVLQTTNEVIANSNTPSAGVYLMNFCLFIPLLIYAIFLLRKDVSL
;
A
#
# COMPACT_ATOMS: atom_id res chain seq x y z
N MET A 1 -33.94 22.74 -0.20
CA MET A 1 -34.06 21.54 -1.06
C MET A 1 -32.95 21.64 -2.09
N ILE A 2 -31.80 21.01 -1.86
CA ILE A 2 -30.68 20.99 -2.81
C ILE A 2 -30.98 19.82 -3.75
N HIS A 3 -31.38 20.12 -4.98
CA HIS A 3 -31.45 19.15 -6.07
C HIS A 3 -30.03 18.57 -6.24
N ARG A 4 -29.76 17.41 -5.68
CA ARG A 4 -28.56 16.64 -6.01
C ARG A 4 -28.77 16.06 -7.40
N ASP A 5 -28.03 16.57 -8.36
CA ASP A 5 -27.90 15.92 -9.66
C ASP A 5 -27.34 14.51 -9.42
N ILE A 6 -28.23 13.54 -9.42
CA ILE A 6 -27.86 12.13 -9.41
C ILE A 6 -27.15 11.89 -10.74
N MET A 7 -25.85 11.63 -10.67
CA MET A 7 -25.05 11.32 -11.86
C MET A 7 -25.73 10.21 -12.65
N SER A 8 -25.94 10.42 -13.95
CA SER A 8 -26.59 9.39 -14.76
C SER A 8 -25.78 8.09 -14.72
N PRO A 9 -26.44 6.91 -14.78
CA PRO A 9 -25.74 5.61 -14.74
C PRO A 9 -24.63 5.50 -15.79
N GLN A 10 -24.82 6.09 -16.95
CA GLN A 10 -23.80 6.11 -18.02
C GLN A 10 -22.55 6.92 -17.64
N LYS A 11 -22.72 8.08 -17.01
CA LYS A 11 -21.57 8.87 -16.50
C LYS A 11 -20.83 8.12 -15.39
N ALA A 12 -21.58 7.44 -14.51
CA ALA A 12 -21.02 6.62 -13.45
C ALA A 12 -20.16 5.47 -14.00
N ILE A 13 -20.68 4.71 -14.96
CA ILE A 13 -19.97 3.61 -15.62
C ILE A 13 -18.71 4.14 -16.31
N LYS A 14 -18.82 5.26 -17.04
CA LYS A 14 -17.66 5.87 -17.73
C LYS A 14 -16.59 6.31 -16.72
N ALA A 15 -16.97 6.92 -15.60
CA ALA A 15 -16.03 7.31 -14.56
C ALA A 15 -15.32 6.11 -13.93
N ILE A 16 -16.04 5.02 -13.63
CA ILE A 16 -15.46 3.76 -13.12
C ILE A 16 -14.49 3.17 -14.14
N LEU A 17 -14.86 3.09 -15.42
CA LEU A 17 -14.01 2.54 -16.47
C LEU A 17 -12.73 3.36 -16.64
N VAL A 18 -12.85 4.68 -16.71
CA VAL A 18 -11.67 5.57 -16.81
C VAL A 18 -10.79 5.44 -15.59
N LEU A 19 -11.37 5.42 -14.40
CA LEU A 19 -10.63 5.27 -13.16
C LEU A 19 -9.94 3.91 -13.07
N SER A 20 -10.64 2.82 -13.39
CA SER A 20 -10.05 1.48 -13.42
C SER A 20 -8.92 1.41 -14.43
N LEU A 21 -9.06 2.04 -15.59
CA LEU A 21 -8.01 2.13 -16.59
C LEU A 21 -6.80 2.92 -16.07
N VAL A 22 -7.00 4.07 -15.43
CA VAL A 22 -5.92 4.89 -14.86
C VAL A 22 -5.17 4.15 -13.77
N VAL A 23 -5.88 3.47 -12.87
CA VAL A 23 -5.26 2.65 -11.81
C VAL A 23 -4.50 1.47 -12.43
N LEU A 24 -5.13 0.74 -13.36
CA LEU A 24 -4.50 -0.42 -14.00
C LEU A 24 -3.27 0.00 -14.81
N VAL A 25 -3.38 1.05 -15.63
CA VAL A 25 -2.26 1.56 -16.42
C VAL A 25 -1.19 2.15 -15.50
N GLY A 26 -1.56 2.92 -14.48
CA GLY A 26 -0.62 3.45 -13.49
C GLY A 26 0.18 2.33 -12.83
N ILE A 27 -0.49 1.28 -12.36
CA ILE A 27 0.14 0.15 -11.69
C ILE A 27 0.91 -0.74 -12.67
N VAL A 28 0.30 -1.16 -13.78
CA VAL A 28 0.98 -2.00 -14.79
C VAL A 28 2.16 -1.24 -15.39
N PHE A 29 2.00 0.03 -15.72
CA PHE A 29 3.08 0.84 -16.26
C PHE A 29 4.21 1.00 -15.23
N THR A 30 3.91 1.37 -14.00
CA THR A 30 4.94 1.62 -12.98
C THR A 30 5.62 0.32 -12.52
N LEU A 31 4.89 -0.77 -12.31
CA LEU A 31 5.46 -1.99 -11.74
C LEU A 31 6.05 -2.95 -12.79
N HIS A 32 5.62 -2.89 -14.05
CA HIS A 32 6.05 -3.85 -15.07
C HIS A 32 6.73 -3.23 -16.28
N ILE A 33 6.23 -2.10 -16.81
CA ILE A 33 6.76 -1.51 -18.04
C ILE A 33 7.96 -0.64 -17.74
N LEU A 34 7.84 0.24 -16.76
CA LEU A 34 8.90 1.20 -16.40
C LEU A 34 10.18 0.51 -15.92
N PRO A 35 10.16 -0.53 -15.05
CA PRO A 35 11.37 -1.26 -14.69
C PRO A 35 12.10 -1.87 -15.88
N LYS A 36 11.35 -2.44 -16.83
CA LYS A 36 11.94 -2.99 -18.06
C LYS A 36 12.55 -1.89 -18.94
N GLY A 37 11.88 -0.73 -19.01
CA GLY A 37 12.40 0.45 -19.73
C GLY A 37 13.70 0.98 -19.10
N ILE A 38 13.77 1.05 -17.77
CA ILE A 38 14.97 1.44 -17.04
C ILE A 38 16.11 0.44 -17.29
N ALA A 39 15.84 -0.86 -17.18
CA ALA A 39 16.82 -1.92 -17.43
C ALA A 39 17.33 -1.89 -18.89
N TRP A 40 16.46 -1.67 -19.86
CA TRP A 40 16.84 -1.51 -21.26
C TRP A 40 17.68 -0.25 -21.49
N GLY A 41 17.25 0.90 -20.97
CA GLY A 41 17.98 2.16 -21.10
C GLY A 41 19.36 2.11 -20.45
N SER A 42 19.50 1.49 -19.29
CA SER A 42 20.79 1.31 -18.62
C SER A 42 21.73 0.42 -19.45
N ALA A 43 21.19 -0.64 -20.06
CA ALA A 43 21.98 -1.50 -20.95
C ALA A 43 22.48 -0.75 -22.20
N CYS A 44 21.68 0.19 -22.75
CA CYS A 44 22.08 1.01 -23.89
C CYS A 44 23.29 1.92 -23.58
N VAL A 45 23.47 2.32 -22.33
CA VAL A 45 24.63 3.13 -21.89
C VAL A 45 25.73 2.28 -21.24
N GLY A 46 25.67 0.96 -21.41
CA GLY A 46 26.70 0.01 -20.92
C GLY A 46 26.60 -0.34 -19.44
N ILE A 47 25.53 0.08 -18.75
CA ILE A 47 25.29 -0.27 -17.35
C ILE A 47 24.39 -1.51 -17.29
N LYS A 48 24.93 -2.63 -16.81
CA LYS A 48 24.14 -3.84 -16.53
C LYS A 48 23.55 -3.76 -15.13
N LEU A 49 22.23 -3.67 -15.04
CA LEU A 49 21.52 -3.80 -13.77
C LEU A 49 21.31 -5.29 -13.49
N ASP A 50 21.89 -5.77 -12.41
CA ASP A 50 21.66 -7.12 -11.95
C ASP A 50 20.38 -7.16 -11.11
N SER A 51 19.31 -7.71 -11.68
CA SER A 51 18.02 -7.84 -10.97
C SER A 51 18.04 -8.86 -9.83
N SER A 52 19.10 -9.65 -9.70
CA SER A 52 19.29 -10.54 -8.54
C SER A 52 19.92 -9.81 -7.36
N ASP A 53 20.64 -8.69 -7.61
CA ASP A 53 21.18 -7.86 -6.54
C ASP A 53 20.08 -7.08 -5.81
N LEU A 54 20.05 -7.24 -4.48
CA LEU A 54 19.03 -6.64 -3.63
C LEU A 54 19.09 -5.11 -3.65
N GLY A 55 20.29 -4.52 -3.71
CA GLY A 55 20.47 -3.08 -3.81
C GLY A 55 19.90 -2.51 -5.13
N THR A 56 20.07 -3.25 -6.23
CA THR A 56 19.48 -2.91 -7.53
C THR A 56 17.95 -3.00 -7.48
N LYS A 57 17.37 -4.01 -6.83
CA LYS A 57 15.91 -4.13 -6.64
C LYS A 57 15.35 -2.93 -5.88
N TYR A 58 15.93 -2.59 -4.74
CA TYR A 58 15.50 -1.44 -3.94
C TYR A 58 15.63 -0.13 -4.72
N GLY A 59 16.78 0.10 -5.37
CA GLY A 59 16.99 1.31 -6.17
C GLY A 59 15.99 1.47 -7.31
N MET A 60 15.68 0.37 -8.00
CA MET A 60 14.66 0.36 -9.06
C MET A 60 13.25 0.61 -8.49
N GLY A 61 12.93 -0.01 -7.37
CA GLY A 61 11.66 0.20 -6.65
C GLY A 61 11.45 1.65 -6.27
N ILE A 62 12.47 2.30 -5.71
CA ILE A 62 12.46 3.73 -5.37
C ILE A 62 12.21 4.58 -6.63
N ALA A 63 12.99 4.38 -7.70
CA ALA A 63 12.89 5.18 -8.92
C ALA A 63 11.49 5.12 -9.54
N VAL A 64 10.92 3.92 -9.62
CA VAL A 64 9.59 3.69 -10.18
C VAL A 64 8.50 4.39 -9.37
N ARG A 65 8.56 4.32 -8.03
CA ARG A 65 7.56 4.94 -7.16
C ARG A 65 7.68 6.46 -7.11
N LEU A 66 8.90 6.99 -7.12
CA LEU A 66 9.14 8.43 -7.24
C LEU A 66 8.58 8.98 -8.56
N PHE A 67 8.79 8.26 -9.65
CA PHE A 67 8.19 8.63 -10.93
C PHE A 67 6.66 8.60 -10.87
N GLY A 68 6.08 7.53 -10.32
CA GLY A 68 4.62 7.42 -10.13
C GLY A 68 4.05 8.55 -9.27
N MET A 69 4.72 8.90 -8.18
CA MET A 69 4.33 10.05 -7.35
C MET A 69 4.40 11.36 -8.13
N ALA A 70 5.46 11.59 -8.91
CA ALA A 70 5.60 12.81 -9.72
C ALA A 70 4.46 12.96 -10.74
N VAL A 71 4.01 11.87 -11.35
CA VAL A 71 2.84 11.85 -12.25
C VAL A 71 1.53 12.15 -11.52
N LEU A 72 1.40 11.70 -10.26
CA LEU A 72 0.19 11.90 -9.46
C LEU A 72 0.15 13.26 -8.74
N LEU A 73 1.29 13.93 -8.52
CA LEU A 73 1.38 15.22 -7.83
C LEU A 73 0.41 16.30 -8.35
N PRO A 74 0.22 16.48 -9.68
CA PRO A 74 -0.74 17.48 -10.18
C PRO A 74 -2.18 17.21 -9.75
N ILE A 75 -2.54 15.94 -9.54
CA ILE A 75 -3.87 15.53 -9.07
C ILE A 75 -4.01 15.82 -7.57
N LEU A 76 -2.89 15.84 -6.85
CA LEU A 76 -2.82 16.03 -5.41
C LEU A 76 -2.83 17.50 -4.95
N SER A 77 -2.73 18.46 -5.86
CA SER A 77 -2.72 19.90 -5.53
C SER A 77 -3.95 20.38 -4.74
N GLN A 78 -4.95 19.54 -4.59
CA GLN A 78 -6.16 19.76 -3.78
C GLN A 78 -6.12 19.06 -2.42
N LEU A 79 -4.95 18.60 -1.96
CA LEU A 79 -4.84 17.92 -0.67
C LEU A 79 -5.02 18.90 0.49
N SER A 80 -5.90 18.52 1.37
CA SER A 80 -6.26 19.16 2.62
C SER A 80 -5.14 19.12 3.67
N ASP A 81 -5.42 19.65 4.82
CA ASP A 81 -4.57 19.89 5.97
C ASP A 81 -3.52 18.78 6.21
N MET A 82 -2.23 19.11 6.06
CA MET A 82 -1.11 18.21 6.35
C MET A 82 -0.59 18.37 7.79
N ARG A 83 -1.38 18.91 8.70
CA ARG A 83 -0.98 19.11 10.10
C ARG A 83 -1.04 17.80 10.86
N ILE A 84 0.09 17.43 11.43
CA ILE A 84 0.18 16.29 12.35
C ILE A 84 -0.10 16.81 13.76
N ASP A 85 -1.22 16.36 14.33
CA ASP A 85 -1.68 16.75 15.65
C ASP A 85 -1.82 15.55 16.60
N LYS A 86 -2.26 15.81 17.83
CA LYS A 86 -2.48 14.76 18.83
C LYS A 86 -3.53 13.72 18.39
N THR A 87 -4.47 14.11 17.54
CA THR A 87 -5.52 13.24 17.01
C THR A 87 -4.92 12.18 16.10
N CYS A 88 -3.95 12.57 15.25
CA CYS A 88 -3.21 11.66 14.40
C CYS A 88 -2.57 10.53 15.22
N PHE A 89 -1.84 10.86 16.26
CA PHE A 89 -1.20 9.89 17.14
C PHE A 89 -2.22 9.02 17.89
N ALA A 90 -3.24 9.66 18.49
CA ALA A 90 -4.26 8.94 19.26
C ALA A 90 -5.05 7.93 18.42
N LEU A 91 -5.35 8.25 17.15
CA LEU A 91 -6.07 7.35 16.25
C LEU A 91 -5.17 6.29 15.61
N SER A 92 -3.85 6.43 15.73
CA SER A 92 -2.90 5.47 15.16
C SER A 92 -2.35 4.47 16.17
N TRP A 93 -2.82 4.46 17.43
CA TRP A 93 -2.26 3.62 18.49
C TRP A 93 -2.20 2.14 18.10
N LEU A 94 -3.25 1.62 17.45
CA LEU A 94 -3.29 0.22 17.03
C LEU A 94 -2.30 -0.06 15.90
N PHE A 95 -2.11 0.89 14.96
CA PHE A 95 -1.07 0.76 13.93
C PHE A 95 0.32 0.67 14.56
N PHE A 96 0.60 1.47 15.60
CA PHE A 96 1.88 1.37 16.32
C PHE A 96 2.08 0.01 16.99
N VAL A 97 1.01 -0.63 17.47
CA VAL A 97 1.09 -2.02 17.98
C VAL A 97 1.50 -2.98 16.86
N TYR A 98 0.91 -2.86 15.66
CA TYR A 98 1.29 -3.69 14.52
C TYR A 98 2.71 -3.41 14.03
N ILE A 99 3.14 -2.15 14.00
CA ILE A 99 4.53 -1.76 13.67
C ILE A 99 5.49 -2.43 14.66
N ALA A 100 5.22 -2.29 15.96
CA ALA A 100 6.06 -2.88 17.00
C ALA A 100 6.11 -4.42 16.94
N ALA A 101 4.97 -5.06 16.61
CA ALA A 101 4.86 -6.51 16.49
C ALA A 101 5.64 -7.08 15.29
N ASN A 102 5.85 -6.29 14.24
CA ASN A 102 6.61 -6.68 13.05
C ASN A 102 8.10 -6.28 13.12
N LEU A 103 8.53 -5.62 14.19
CA LEU A 103 9.87 -5.05 14.27
C LEU A 103 10.91 -6.10 14.69
N GLU A 104 11.65 -6.64 13.73
CA GLU A 104 12.72 -7.61 13.93
C GLU A 104 14.12 -6.95 13.94
N ILE A 105 14.39 -6.13 14.96
CA ILE A 105 15.65 -5.35 15.06
C ILE A 105 16.91 -6.24 14.97
N GLY A 106 16.83 -7.47 15.46
CA GLY A 106 17.96 -8.42 15.41
C GLY A 106 18.47 -8.69 13.99
N SER A 107 17.58 -8.64 13.00
CA SER A 107 17.90 -8.88 11.58
C SER A 107 18.80 -7.79 10.97
N VAL A 108 18.77 -6.58 11.55
CA VAL A 108 19.59 -5.44 11.08
C VAL A 108 21.10 -5.69 11.24
N ALA A 109 21.52 -6.47 12.25
CA ALA A 109 22.91 -6.82 12.47
C ALA A 109 23.54 -7.61 11.28
N HIS A 110 22.72 -8.13 10.40
CA HIS A 110 23.13 -9.03 9.31
C HIS A 110 23.08 -8.36 7.93
N THR A 111 22.83 -7.06 7.88
CA THR A 111 22.81 -6.31 6.62
C THR A 111 23.86 -5.21 6.61
N THR A 112 24.15 -4.69 5.43
CA THR A 112 25.05 -3.54 5.29
C THR A 112 24.28 -2.23 5.50
N PRO A 113 24.92 -1.15 6.01
CA PRO A 113 24.27 0.16 6.15
C PRO A 113 23.69 0.68 4.83
N ARG A 114 24.32 0.35 3.70
CA ARG A 114 23.82 0.72 2.36
C ARG A 114 22.49 0.02 2.04
N LEU A 115 22.40 -1.29 2.24
CA LEU A 115 21.18 -2.05 1.98
C LEU A 115 20.06 -1.64 2.92
N LEU A 116 20.38 -1.42 4.20
CA LEU A 116 19.44 -0.90 5.18
C LEU A 116 18.85 0.45 4.75
N LEU A 117 19.71 1.38 4.33
CA LEU A 117 19.27 2.69 3.84
C LEU A 117 18.37 2.57 2.60
N LEU A 118 18.76 1.73 1.63
CA LEU A 118 17.96 1.51 0.42
C LEU A 118 16.60 0.90 0.73
N MET A 119 16.52 -0.09 1.63
CA MET A 119 15.26 -0.68 2.07
C MET A 119 14.37 0.37 2.74
N VAL A 120 14.90 1.16 3.67
CA VAL A 120 14.13 2.23 4.33
C VAL A 120 13.60 3.25 3.32
N LEU A 121 14.42 3.67 2.35
CA LEU A 121 13.98 4.60 1.30
C LEU A 121 12.93 3.98 0.39
N GLU A 122 13.04 2.69 0.06
CA GLU A 122 12.02 1.99 -0.72
C GLU A 122 10.70 1.90 0.05
N CYS A 123 10.71 1.49 1.31
CA CYS A 123 9.52 1.42 2.15
C CYS A 123 8.83 2.79 2.27
N ILE A 124 9.59 3.88 2.41
CA ILE A 124 9.05 5.24 2.37
C ILE A 124 8.39 5.52 1.02
N ALA A 125 9.06 5.19 -0.07
CA ALA A 125 8.52 5.42 -1.41
C ALA A 125 7.26 4.56 -1.68
N ILE A 126 7.21 3.31 -1.19
CA ILE A 126 6.02 2.44 -1.28
C ILE A 126 4.86 3.06 -0.52
N GLY A 127 5.04 3.32 0.78
CA GLY A 127 3.96 3.80 1.64
C GLY A 127 3.34 5.09 1.12
N PHE A 128 4.17 6.07 0.70
CA PHE A 128 3.64 7.31 0.11
C PHE A 128 2.99 7.09 -1.25
N TYR A 129 3.60 6.33 -2.15
CA TYR A 129 3.03 6.06 -3.47
C TYR A 129 1.67 5.39 -3.38
N GLU A 130 1.55 4.36 -2.54
CA GLU A 130 0.31 3.61 -2.38
C GLU A 130 -0.78 4.45 -1.71
N GLU A 131 -0.46 5.22 -0.68
CA GLU A 131 -1.44 6.11 -0.06
C GLU A 131 -1.93 7.19 -1.01
N ILE A 132 -1.03 7.79 -1.79
CA ILE A 132 -1.37 8.76 -2.83
C ILE A 132 -2.33 8.14 -3.84
N LEU A 133 -2.00 6.97 -4.37
CA LEU A 133 -2.79 6.32 -5.42
C LEU A 133 -4.16 5.86 -4.89
N PHE A 134 -4.17 5.13 -3.77
CA PHE A 134 -5.39 4.48 -3.30
C PHE A 134 -6.27 5.40 -2.44
N ARG A 135 -5.70 6.24 -1.60
CA ARG A 135 -6.47 7.14 -0.71
C ARG A 135 -6.59 8.54 -1.30
N GLY A 136 -5.51 9.06 -1.88
CA GLY A 136 -5.50 10.37 -2.53
C GLY A 136 -6.35 10.40 -3.80
N VAL A 137 -6.28 9.37 -4.64
CA VAL A 137 -6.98 9.34 -5.94
C VAL A 137 -8.18 8.40 -5.89
N LEU A 138 -7.98 7.10 -5.72
CA LEU A 138 -9.03 6.09 -5.92
C LEU A 138 -10.21 6.25 -4.95
N LEU A 139 -9.96 6.38 -3.66
CA LEU A 139 -11.01 6.54 -2.65
C LEU A 139 -11.84 7.81 -2.92
N ARG A 140 -11.19 8.92 -3.24
CA ARG A 140 -11.90 10.17 -3.57
C ARG A 140 -12.83 10.01 -4.77
N GLN A 141 -12.34 9.35 -5.82
CA GLN A 141 -13.15 9.09 -7.00
C GLN A 141 -14.36 8.19 -6.69
N PHE A 142 -14.20 7.16 -5.85
CA PHE A 142 -15.35 6.35 -5.41
C PHE A 142 -16.34 7.16 -4.56
N ILE A 143 -15.86 8.08 -3.73
CA ILE A 143 -16.74 8.97 -2.95
C ILE A 143 -17.49 9.92 -3.89
N GLU A 144 -16.83 10.51 -4.87
CA GLU A 144 -17.48 11.35 -5.88
C GLU A 144 -18.55 10.56 -6.65
N LEU A 145 -18.24 9.32 -7.00
CA LEU A 145 -19.13 8.44 -7.74
C LEU A 145 -20.34 8.00 -6.92
N PHE A 146 -20.13 7.53 -5.70
CA PHE A 146 -21.19 6.99 -4.85
C PHE A 146 -21.97 8.09 -4.13
N GLY A 147 -21.32 9.22 -3.83
CA GLY A 147 -21.86 10.38 -3.12
C GLY A 147 -21.46 10.43 -1.63
N ASN A 148 -21.79 11.56 -0.99
CA ASN A 148 -21.25 11.97 0.29
C ASN A 148 -22.08 11.52 1.51
N SER A 149 -23.12 10.68 1.36
CA SER A 149 -23.81 10.17 2.54
C SER A 149 -22.94 9.16 3.28
N HIS A 150 -23.07 9.10 4.59
CA HIS A 150 -22.27 8.21 5.45
C HIS A 150 -22.18 6.77 4.91
N ARG A 151 -23.32 6.15 4.55
CA ARG A 151 -23.34 4.79 3.99
C ARG A 151 -22.57 4.68 2.68
N ARG A 152 -22.65 5.69 1.80
CA ARG A 152 -21.98 5.72 0.51
C ARG A 152 -20.47 5.90 0.67
N ILE A 153 -20.03 6.68 1.65
CA ILE A 153 -18.62 6.81 1.99
C ILE A 153 -18.07 5.46 2.47
N ILE A 154 -18.81 4.74 3.33
CA ILE A 154 -18.43 3.39 3.75
C ILE A 154 -18.30 2.46 2.53
N CYS A 155 -19.27 2.47 1.61
CA CYS A 155 -19.16 1.68 0.37
C CYS A 155 -17.91 2.05 -0.44
N ALA A 156 -17.58 3.35 -0.55
CA ALA A 156 -16.38 3.80 -1.25
C ALA A 156 -15.08 3.30 -0.56
N VAL A 157 -15.04 3.34 0.77
CA VAL A 157 -13.93 2.80 1.57
C VAL A 157 -13.73 1.32 1.27
N PHE A 158 -14.79 0.51 1.35
CA PHE A 158 -14.69 -0.92 1.08
C PHE A 158 -14.31 -1.22 -0.38
N ALA A 159 -14.88 -0.49 -1.33
CA ALA A 159 -14.58 -0.67 -2.76
C ALA A 159 -13.11 -0.33 -3.09
N SER A 160 -12.61 0.82 -2.61
CA SER A 160 -11.21 1.20 -2.83
C SER A 160 -10.23 0.23 -2.14
N SER A 161 -10.59 -0.24 -0.93
CA SER A 161 -9.77 -1.20 -0.19
C SER A 161 -9.76 -2.58 -0.86
N LEU A 162 -10.87 -2.99 -1.47
CA LEU A 162 -10.92 -4.23 -2.25
C LEU A 162 -9.97 -4.17 -3.44
N VAL A 163 -9.96 -3.05 -4.19
CA VAL A 163 -9.01 -2.86 -5.28
C VAL A 163 -7.58 -2.89 -4.76
N PHE A 164 -7.31 -2.23 -3.62
CA PHE A 164 -5.99 -2.26 -2.97
C PHE A 164 -5.56 -3.68 -2.58
N GLY A 165 -6.45 -4.48 -2.01
CA GLY A 165 -6.15 -5.89 -1.73
C GLY A 165 -5.89 -6.69 -3.01
N LEU A 166 -6.78 -6.58 -4.00
CA LEU A 166 -6.71 -7.37 -5.24
C LEU A 166 -5.46 -7.08 -6.08
N ILE A 167 -4.89 -5.88 -6.03
CA ILE A 167 -3.66 -5.58 -6.76
C ILE A 167 -2.49 -6.46 -6.34
N HIS A 168 -2.48 -6.96 -5.09
CA HIS A 168 -1.45 -7.86 -4.60
C HIS A 168 -1.49 -9.25 -5.25
N LEU A 169 -2.54 -9.60 -6.01
CA LEU A 169 -2.54 -10.77 -6.88
C LEU A 169 -1.43 -10.70 -7.94
N MET A 170 -0.93 -9.52 -8.27
CA MET A 170 0.21 -9.37 -9.18
C MET A 170 1.48 -10.03 -8.62
N ASN A 171 1.56 -10.26 -7.31
CA ASN A 171 2.69 -10.94 -6.67
C ASN A 171 2.74 -12.45 -6.97
N PHE A 172 1.72 -13.03 -7.66
CA PHE A 172 1.83 -14.38 -8.21
C PHE A 172 2.96 -14.55 -9.25
N HIS A 173 3.48 -13.45 -9.79
CA HIS A 173 4.63 -13.49 -10.71
C HIS A 173 5.98 -13.61 -10.00
N THR A 174 6.00 -13.45 -8.67
CA THR A 174 7.16 -13.72 -7.83
C THR A 174 7.09 -15.17 -7.37
N GLU A 175 8.23 -15.78 -7.01
CA GLU A 175 8.31 -17.19 -6.56
C GLU A 175 7.68 -17.42 -5.16
N VAL A 176 6.65 -16.66 -4.82
CA VAL A 176 5.96 -16.74 -3.53
C VAL A 176 4.83 -17.75 -3.59
N SER A 177 4.57 -18.45 -2.49
CA SER A 177 3.50 -19.45 -2.44
C SER A 177 2.12 -18.80 -2.63
N THR A 178 1.20 -19.52 -3.29
CA THR A 178 -0.21 -19.10 -3.48
C THR A 178 -0.86 -18.68 -2.16
N GLY A 179 -0.61 -19.42 -1.08
CA GLY A 179 -1.14 -19.10 0.24
C GLY A 179 -0.66 -17.76 0.79
N ALA A 180 0.61 -17.44 0.57
CA ALA A 180 1.18 -16.14 0.96
C ALA A 180 0.51 -14.99 0.21
N VAL A 181 0.36 -15.11 -1.12
CA VAL A 181 -0.31 -14.08 -1.94
C VAL A 181 -1.77 -13.90 -1.53
N LEU A 182 -2.53 -14.97 -1.34
CA LEU A 182 -3.93 -14.86 -0.90
C LEU A 182 -4.06 -14.28 0.51
N SER A 183 -3.17 -14.64 1.43
CA SER A 183 -3.10 -14.03 2.76
C SER A 183 -2.81 -12.53 2.65
N GLN A 184 -1.86 -12.15 1.78
CA GLN A 184 -1.53 -10.76 1.51
C GLN A 184 -2.72 -9.97 0.97
N VAL A 185 -3.45 -10.51 -0.02
CA VAL A 185 -4.68 -9.89 -0.52
C VAL A 185 -5.67 -9.61 0.61
N GLY A 186 -5.85 -10.58 1.51
CA GLY A 186 -6.78 -10.45 2.64
C GLY A 186 -6.36 -9.38 3.63
N TYR A 187 -5.12 -9.41 4.13
CA TYR A 187 -4.69 -8.42 5.11
C TYR A 187 -4.48 -7.04 4.48
N SER A 188 -4.07 -6.94 3.21
CA SER A 188 -4.00 -5.66 2.50
C SER A 188 -5.37 -5.02 2.33
N PHE A 189 -6.42 -5.82 2.05
CA PHE A 189 -7.79 -5.31 2.09
C PHE A 189 -8.15 -4.70 3.45
N ILE A 190 -7.83 -5.39 4.54
CA ILE A 190 -8.08 -4.89 5.91
C ILE A 190 -7.30 -3.62 6.18
N MET A 191 -6.01 -3.59 5.84
CA MET A 191 -5.16 -2.39 5.92
C MET A 191 -5.75 -1.25 5.10
N GLY A 192 -6.29 -1.57 3.91
CA GLY A 192 -7.00 -0.64 3.04
C GLY A 192 -8.14 0.08 3.75
N VAL A 193 -9.01 -0.69 4.40
CA VAL A 193 -10.13 -0.15 5.20
C VAL A 193 -9.62 0.69 6.36
N ALA A 194 -8.59 0.22 7.06
CA ALA A 194 -8.04 0.89 8.23
C ALA A 194 -7.37 2.23 7.90
N PHE A 195 -6.54 2.28 6.85
CA PHE A 195 -5.95 3.55 6.40
C PHE A 195 -6.98 4.53 5.86
N SER A 196 -8.01 4.04 5.16
CA SER A 196 -9.11 4.89 4.71
C SER A 196 -9.88 5.48 5.88
N ALA A 197 -10.14 4.69 6.92
CA ALA A 197 -10.77 5.16 8.16
C ALA A 197 -9.89 6.18 8.89
N LEU A 198 -8.58 5.92 9.00
CA LEU A 198 -7.61 6.84 9.60
C LEU A 198 -7.57 8.16 8.83
N LEU A 199 -7.46 8.12 7.50
CA LEU A 199 -7.44 9.31 6.63
C LEU A 199 -8.67 10.18 6.89
N ILE A 200 -9.88 9.59 6.87
CA ILE A 200 -11.13 10.31 7.09
C ILE A 200 -11.15 10.95 8.49
N ARG A 201 -10.67 10.25 9.51
CA ARG A 201 -10.68 10.73 10.90
C ARG A 201 -9.56 11.71 11.25
N THR A 202 -8.52 11.75 10.45
CA THR A 202 -7.42 12.74 10.55
C THR A 202 -7.60 13.90 9.57
N ASN A 203 -8.85 14.20 9.21
CA ASN A 203 -9.19 15.31 8.32
C ASN A 203 -8.46 15.25 6.97
N TRP A 204 -8.42 14.07 6.34
CA TRP A 204 -7.76 13.81 5.06
C TRP A 204 -6.24 14.00 5.08
N ASN A 205 -5.61 13.76 6.22
CA ASN A 205 -4.17 13.89 6.36
C ASN A 205 -3.43 12.72 5.69
N LEU A 206 -3.23 12.85 4.38
CA LEU A 206 -2.54 11.83 3.57
C LEU A 206 -1.07 11.69 3.95
N LEU A 207 -0.43 12.79 4.37
CA LEU A 207 0.95 12.78 4.86
C LEU A 207 1.08 11.83 6.05
N TRP A 208 0.16 11.89 7.01
CA TRP A 208 0.17 11.02 8.17
C TRP A 208 -0.04 9.55 7.81
N CYS A 209 -1.00 9.26 6.92
CA CYS A 209 -1.21 7.90 6.43
C CYS A 209 0.04 7.35 5.75
N GLY A 210 0.70 8.15 4.90
CA GLY A 210 1.96 7.77 4.25
C GLY A 210 3.08 7.48 5.26
N ILE A 211 3.20 8.27 6.32
CA ILE A 211 4.18 8.04 7.39
C ILE A 211 3.90 6.71 8.10
N ILE A 212 2.66 6.47 8.54
CA ILE A 212 2.30 5.23 9.26
C ILE A 212 2.48 4.00 8.37
N HIS A 213 2.10 4.09 7.10
CA HIS A 213 2.30 3.00 6.13
C HIS A 213 3.80 2.70 5.95
N SER A 214 4.60 3.73 5.70
CA SER A 214 6.05 3.58 5.56
C SER A 214 6.70 2.96 6.80
N LEU A 215 6.28 3.36 8.00
CA LEU A 215 6.79 2.77 9.25
C LEU A 215 6.42 1.28 9.39
N TYR A 216 5.20 0.92 8.96
CA TYR A 216 4.78 -0.48 8.94
C TYR A 216 5.65 -1.31 7.97
N ASP A 217 5.85 -0.80 6.74
CA ASP A 217 6.68 -1.48 5.74
C ASP A 217 8.14 -1.58 6.17
N ILE A 218 8.70 -0.55 6.81
CA ILE A 218 10.05 -0.60 7.37
C ILE A 218 10.17 -1.69 8.42
N ALA A 219 9.18 -1.78 9.33
CA ALA A 219 9.18 -2.81 10.37
C ALA A 219 9.10 -4.23 9.78
N ALA A 220 8.24 -4.43 8.77
CA ALA A 220 8.12 -5.70 8.06
C ALA A 220 9.38 -6.03 7.24
N GLY A 221 9.99 -5.03 6.60
CA GLY A 221 11.20 -5.18 5.77
C GLY A 221 12.44 -5.63 6.55
N PHE A 222 12.48 -5.43 7.87
CA PHE A 222 13.55 -6.02 8.68
C PHE A 222 13.53 -7.54 8.66
N GLY A 223 12.36 -8.17 8.57
CA GLY A 223 12.24 -9.62 8.44
C GLY A 223 12.86 -10.17 7.15
N ASP A 224 12.91 -9.38 6.07
CA ASP A 224 13.54 -9.81 4.81
C ASP A 224 15.03 -10.11 4.97
N PHE A 225 15.73 -9.38 5.86
CA PHE A 225 17.15 -9.63 6.15
C PHE A 225 17.36 -10.92 6.96
N ALA A 226 16.39 -11.32 7.78
CA ALA A 226 16.45 -12.61 8.49
C ALA A 226 16.30 -13.78 7.52
N VAL A 227 15.44 -13.65 6.52
CA VAL A 227 15.24 -14.69 5.48
C VAL A 227 16.49 -14.89 4.62
N LEU A 228 17.24 -13.83 4.30
CA LEU A 228 18.50 -13.93 3.54
C LEU A 228 19.58 -14.78 4.25
N GLN A 229 19.55 -14.87 5.57
CA GLN A 229 20.46 -15.74 6.31
C GLN A 229 20.07 -17.20 6.24
N THR A 230 18.78 -17.48 6.41
CA THR A 230 18.28 -18.86 6.39
C THR A 230 18.37 -19.50 5.01
N THR A 231 18.31 -18.73 3.93
CA THR A 231 18.46 -19.29 2.56
C THR A 231 19.84 -19.85 2.30
N ASN A 232 20.90 -19.37 2.96
CA ASN A 232 22.23 -19.99 2.84
C ASN A 232 22.34 -21.30 3.63
N GLU A 233 21.48 -21.53 4.63
CA GLU A 233 21.50 -22.74 5.48
C GLU A 233 20.33 -23.71 5.20
N VAL A 234 19.23 -23.27 4.59
CA VAL A 234 17.91 -23.96 4.56
C VAL A 234 17.43 -24.33 3.15
N ILE A 235 18.26 -24.22 2.10
CA ILE A 235 17.88 -24.79 0.77
C ILE A 235 17.56 -26.31 0.86
N ALA A 236 17.90 -26.98 1.96
CA ALA A 236 17.66 -28.41 2.16
C ALA A 236 16.29 -28.77 2.79
N ASN A 237 15.54 -27.86 3.41
CA ASN A 237 14.32 -28.18 4.18
C ASN A 237 13.22 -27.12 4.10
N SER A 238 12.90 -26.58 2.92
CA SER A 238 11.79 -25.64 2.75
C SER A 238 10.42 -26.37 2.82
N ASN A 239 9.93 -26.64 4.00
CA ASN A 239 8.51 -26.91 4.19
C ASN A 239 7.75 -25.64 3.90
N THR A 240 6.99 -25.58 2.79
CA THR A 240 6.04 -24.49 2.56
C THR A 240 5.13 -24.37 3.77
N PRO A 241 4.94 -23.15 4.34
CA PRO A 241 4.08 -22.97 5.49
C PRO A 241 2.70 -23.60 5.24
N SER A 242 2.12 -24.20 6.28
CA SER A 242 0.81 -24.82 6.15
C SER A 242 -0.28 -23.76 5.91
N ALA A 243 -1.40 -24.15 5.32
CA ALA A 243 -2.56 -23.27 5.12
C ALA A 243 -3.01 -22.59 6.44
N GLY A 244 -2.80 -23.26 7.58
CA GLY A 244 -3.09 -22.71 8.90
C GLY A 244 -2.26 -21.48 9.25
N VAL A 245 -0.99 -21.41 8.83
CA VAL A 245 -0.12 -20.23 9.05
C VAL A 245 -0.64 -19.02 8.27
N TYR A 246 -1.03 -19.22 7.02
CA TYR A 246 -1.58 -18.14 6.19
C TYR A 246 -2.93 -17.63 6.72
N LEU A 247 -3.78 -18.54 7.19
CA LEU A 247 -5.04 -18.19 7.84
C LEU A 247 -4.80 -17.42 9.14
N MET A 248 -3.84 -17.86 9.94
CA MET A 248 -3.45 -17.16 11.18
C MET A 248 -2.96 -15.74 10.87
N ASN A 249 -2.08 -15.57 9.88
CA ASN A 249 -1.63 -14.24 9.46
C ASN A 249 -2.80 -13.33 9.07
N PHE A 250 -3.76 -13.84 8.30
CA PHE A 250 -4.98 -13.07 7.97
C PHE A 250 -5.78 -12.72 9.23
N CYS A 251 -6.00 -13.68 10.14
CA CYS A 251 -6.78 -13.48 11.37
C CYS A 251 -6.15 -12.45 12.30
N LEU A 252 -4.81 -12.32 12.30
CA LEU A 252 -4.12 -11.31 13.10
C LEU A 252 -4.52 -9.88 12.74
N PHE A 253 -5.04 -9.62 11.52
CA PHE A 253 -5.50 -8.29 11.11
C PHE A 253 -6.98 -8.00 11.44
N ILE A 254 -7.76 -8.99 11.90
CA ILE A 254 -9.17 -8.79 12.25
C ILE A 254 -9.36 -7.68 13.31
N PRO A 255 -8.54 -7.56 14.38
CA PRO A 255 -8.66 -6.45 15.32
C PRO A 255 -8.54 -5.08 14.66
N LEU A 256 -7.70 -4.94 13.65
CA LEU A 256 -7.55 -3.70 12.89
C LEU A 256 -8.79 -3.39 12.06
N LEU A 257 -9.43 -4.41 11.47
CA LEU A 257 -10.71 -4.25 10.77
C LEU A 257 -11.82 -3.78 11.73
N ILE A 258 -11.93 -4.40 12.91
CA ILE A 258 -12.90 -4.01 13.93
C ILE A 258 -12.66 -2.57 14.36
N TYR A 259 -11.41 -2.18 14.57
CA TYR A 259 -11.03 -0.81 14.89
C TYR A 259 -11.40 0.18 13.78
N ALA A 260 -11.14 -0.17 12.52
CA ALA A 260 -11.50 0.65 11.38
C ALA A 260 -13.02 0.86 11.27
N ILE A 261 -13.81 -0.20 11.47
CA ILE A 261 -15.28 -0.10 11.52
C ILE A 261 -15.73 0.80 12.67
N PHE A 262 -15.09 0.68 13.84
CA PHE A 262 -15.36 1.57 14.97
C PHE A 262 -15.06 3.05 14.63
N LEU A 263 -13.98 3.33 13.92
CA LEU A 263 -13.66 4.68 13.45
C LEU A 263 -14.72 5.19 12.47
N LEU A 264 -15.23 4.34 11.58
CA LEU A 264 -16.22 4.70 10.55
C LEU A 264 -17.66 4.80 11.07
N ARG A 265 -17.97 4.35 12.30
CA ARG A 265 -19.34 4.31 12.85
C ARG A 265 -19.98 5.68 13.10
N LYS A 266 -19.18 6.72 13.38
CA LYS A 266 -19.67 8.08 13.58
C LYS A 266 -19.93 8.72 12.23
N ASP A 267 -20.94 9.62 12.17
CA ASP A 267 -21.23 10.36 10.95
C ASP A 267 -19.96 11.01 10.41
N VAL A 268 -19.65 10.62 9.19
CA VAL A 268 -18.57 11.18 8.40
C VAL A 268 -19.22 12.21 7.48
N SER A 269 -19.08 13.49 7.82
CA SER A 269 -19.38 14.59 6.91
C SER A 269 -18.09 15.01 6.22
N LEU A 270 -18.13 15.09 4.90
CA LEU A 270 -17.05 15.64 4.06
C LEU A 270 -17.33 17.10 3.79
#